data_c3b86fe919dcab5c9eb4d46fb5df6d73
#
_entry.id   c3b86fe919dcab5c9eb4d46fb5df6d73
#
_cell.length_a   1.000
_cell.length_b   1.000
_cell.length_c   1.000
_cell.angle_alpha   90.00
_cell.angle_beta   90.00
_cell.angle_gamma   90.00
#
_symmetry.space_group_name_H-M   'P 1'
#
loop_
_entity.id
_entity.type
_entity.pdbx_description
1 polymer ?
#
loop_
_entity_poly.entity_id
_entity_poly.type
_entity_poly.pdbx_seq_one_letter_code
_entity_poly.pdbx_strand_id
1 'polypeptide(L)'
;AKYILNDGQPDLRLHPIHEFSKWYSAAMKRKSLISKWNQNKKTRYSVFENQLCNYLNATRGLHIKPKNVISTRSTEMSLYIISQLLIRPKEVVLVGNLSNYAANMIFQQSGASIKKIPVDEQGLNVDYIRTHFTKGAIRCVYICTNRDYPTTVSLSAERRLKLLQLAKEYQF
;
A
#
# COMPACT_ATOMS: atom_id res chain seq x y z
N ALA A 1 -10.26 -27.07 -19.49
CA ALA A 1 -10.32 -27.28 -18.04
C ALA A 1 -11.61 -26.70 -17.48
N LYS A 2 -12.29 -27.41 -16.57
CA LYS A 2 -13.57 -26.97 -15.99
C LYS A 2 -13.39 -25.89 -14.92
N TYR A 3 -12.20 -25.81 -14.32
CA TYR A 3 -11.83 -24.84 -13.29
C TYR A 3 -10.45 -24.25 -13.59
N ILE A 4 -10.30 -22.95 -13.41
CA ILE A 4 -9.05 -22.24 -13.53
C ILE A 4 -8.72 -21.70 -12.13
N LEU A 5 -7.63 -22.19 -11.54
CA LEU A 5 -7.08 -21.65 -10.30
C LEU A 5 -5.97 -20.67 -10.68
N ASN A 6 -6.23 -19.39 -10.52
CA ASN A 6 -5.26 -18.34 -10.72
C ASN A 6 -5.17 -17.45 -9.46
N ASP A 7 -4.28 -16.50 -9.46
CA ASP A 7 -4.04 -15.58 -8.34
C ASP A 7 -5.03 -14.40 -8.25
N GLY A 8 -6.26 -14.60 -8.72
CA GLY A 8 -7.36 -13.66 -8.51
C GLY A 8 -7.46 -12.56 -9.55
N GLN A 9 -7.33 -12.90 -10.82
CA GLN A 9 -7.63 -11.95 -11.89
C GLN A 9 -9.10 -11.52 -11.83
N PRO A 10 -9.38 -10.21 -11.89
CA PRO A 10 -10.76 -9.70 -11.87
C PRO A 10 -11.52 -10.14 -13.14
N ASP A 11 -12.82 -10.36 -13.00
CA ASP A 11 -13.67 -10.67 -14.14
C ASP A 11 -13.78 -9.46 -15.08
N LEU A 12 -13.19 -9.58 -16.26
CA LEU A 12 -13.17 -8.51 -17.27
C LEU A 12 -14.57 -8.08 -17.74
N ARG A 13 -15.58 -8.96 -17.59
CA ARG A 13 -16.97 -8.64 -17.94
C ARG A 13 -17.60 -7.60 -17.02
N LEU A 14 -17.06 -7.45 -15.79
CA LEU A 14 -17.51 -6.46 -14.81
C LEU A 14 -16.84 -5.09 -15.01
N HIS A 15 -15.88 -5.00 -15.91
CA HIS A 15 -15.20 -3.72 -16.17
C HIS A 15 -16.10 -2.79 -17.00
N PRO A 16 -16.30 -1.54 -16.57
CA PRO A 16 -17.08 -0.54 -17.31
C PRO A 16 -16.28 0.03 -18.51
N ILE A 17 -15.89 -0.85 -19.44
CA ILE A 17 -15.01 -0.51 -20.59
C ILE A 17 -15.61 0.59 -21.44
N HIS A 18 -16.95 0.59 -21.62
CA HIS A 18 -17.66 1.59 -22.42
C HIS A 18 -17.52 2.99 -21.80
N GLU A 19 -17.71 3.11 -20.49
CA GLU A 19 -17.55 4.37 -19.75
C GLU A 19 -16.11 4.87 -19.82
N PHE A 20 -15.13 3.99 -19.62
CA PHE A 20 -13.71 4.33 -19.77
C PHE A 20 -13.38 4.85 -21.17
N SER A 21 -13.87 4.18 -22.21
CA SER A 21 -13.66 4.61 -23.59
C SER A 21 -14.28 6.00 -23.85
N LYS A 22 -15.50 6.24 -23.37
CA LYS A 22 -16.17 7.52 -23.45
C LYS A 22 -15.40 8.63 -22.75
N TRP A 23 -14.99 8.41 -21.51
CA TRP A 23 -14.23 9.41 -20.73
C TRP A 23 -12.84 9.67 -21.32
N TYR A 24 -12.15 8.63 -21.77
CA TYR A 24 -10.86 8.77 -22.44
C TYR A 24 -10.98 9.60 -23.71
N SER A 25 -11.95 9.28 -24.57
CA SER A 25 -12.20 10.01 -25.81
C SER A 25 -12.58 11.47 -25.55
N ALA A 26 -13.41 11.75 -24.53
CA ALA A 26 -13.77 13.10 -24.14
C ALA A 26 -12.56 13.88 -23.60
N ALA A 27 -11.68 13.23 -22.83
CA ALA A 27 -10.46 13.84 -22.32
C ALA A 27 -9.48 14.20 -23.45
N MET A 28 -9.30 13.31 -24.42
CA MET A 28 -8.39 13.52 -25.56
C MET A 28 -8.86 14.66 -26.49
N LYS A 29 -10.17 14.91 -26.58
CA LYS A 29 -10.73 16.02 -27.37
C LYS A 29 -10.55 17.40 -26.74
N ARG A 30 -10.16 17.48 -25.46
CA ARG A 30 -9.98 18.76 -24.76
C ARG A 30 -8.63 19.39 -25.13
N LYS A 31 -8.67 20.42 -26.02
CA LYS A 31 -7.47 21.16 -26.45
C LYS A 31 -6.63 21.70 -25.27
N SER A 32 -7.29 22.07 -24.16
CA SER A 32 -6.61 22.55 -22.94
C SER A 32 -5.75 21.49 -22.24
N LEU A 33 -6.02 20.19 -22.40
CA LEU A 33 -5.19 19.11 -21.90
C LEU A 33 -3.95 18.91 -22.76
N ILE A 34 -4.12 18.97 -24.08
CA ILE A 34 -3.02 18.81 -25.04
C ILE A 34 -2.00 19.95 -24.89
N SER A 35 -2.45 21.21 -24.72
CA SER A 35 -1.55 22.33 -24.49
C SER A 35 -0.81 22.23 -23.14
N LYS A 36 -1.43 21.66 -22.11
CA LYS A 36 -0.82 21.42 -20.81
C LYS A 36 0.20 20.26 -20.80
N TRP A 37 0.11 19.36 -21.77
CA TRP A 37 1.12 18.27 -21.90
C TRP A 37 2.52 18.79 -22.20
N ASN A 38 2.63 19.93 -22.87
CA ASN A 38 3.90 20.57 -23.18
C ASN A 38 4.38 21.53 -22.08
N GLN A 39 3.51 21.91 -21.15
CA GLN A 39 3.84 22.82 -20.07
C GLN A 39 4.18 22.04 -18.78
N ASN A 40 5.34 22.35 -18.21
CA ASN A 40 5.90 21.96 -16.90
C ASN A 40 5.35 20.66 -16.25
N LYS A 41 6.26 19.74 -15.96
CA LYS A 41 6.01 18.46 -15.27
C LYS A 41 5.21 18.59 -13.96
N LYS A 42 5.29 19.70 -13.24
CA LYS A 42 4.56 19.94 -11.98
C LYS A 42 3.03 20.08 -12.15
N THR A 43 2.57 20.65 -13.26
CA THR A 43 1.13 20.85 -13.49
C THR A 43 0.42 19.60 -14.04
N ARG A 44 1.20 18.65 -14.54
CA ARG A 44 0.72 17.47 -15.25
C ARG A 44 -0.09 16.50 -14.37
N TYR A 45 0.28 16.38 -13.11
CA TYR A 45 -0.32 15.42 -12.17
C TYR A 45 -1.32 16.06 -11.21
N SER A 46 -1.38 17.40 -11.16
CA SER A 46 -2.19 18.12 -10.16
C SER A 46 -3.69 17.79 -10.21
N VAL A 47 -4.26 17.54 -11.39
CA VAL A 47 -5.67 17.17 -11.53
C VAL A 47 -5.91 15.77 -10.97
N PHE A 48 -5.06 14.81 -11.32
CA PHE A 48 -5.15 13.43 -10.80
C PHE A 48 -4.96 13.40 -9.29
N GLU A 49 -3.91 14.04 -8.78
CA GLU A 49 -3.60 14.10 -7.35
C GLU A 49 -4.73 14.76 -6.54
N ASN A 50 -5.32 15.85 -7.05
CA ASN A 50 -6.48 16.49 -6.42
C ASN A 50 -7.69 15.56 -6.36
N GLN A 51 -8.03 14.89 -7.47
CA GLN A 51 -9.15 13.96 -7.52
C GLN A 51 -8.91 12.75 -6.62
N LEU A 52 -7.68 12.22 -6.59
CA LEU A 52 -7.31 11.14 -5.71
C LEU A 52 -7.42 11.54 -4.23
N CYS A 53 -6.98 12.75 -3.85
CA CYS A 53 -7.16 13.28 -2.51
C CYS A 53 -8.65 13.39 -2.14
N ASN A 54 -9.47 13.96 -3.03
CA ASN A 54 -10.91 14.07 -2.79
C ASN A 54 -11.54 12.70 -2.57
N TYR A 55 -11.22 11.72 -3.41
CA TYR A 55 -11.69 10.35 -3.29
C TYR A 55 -11.25 9.70 -1.96
N LEU A 56 -9.96 9.78 -1.62
CA LEU A 56 -9.42 9.17 -0.40
C LEU A 56 -9.96 9.85 0.87
N ASN A 57 -10.12 11.17 0.85
CA ASN A 57 -10.72 11.90 1.98
C ASN A 57 -12.20 11.52 2.18
N ALA A 58 -12.97 11.41 1.08
CA ALA A 58 -14.38 11.04 1.14
C ALA A 58 -14.59 9.57 1.55
N THR A 59 -13.76 8.64 1.06
CA THR A 59 -13.97 7.20 1.23
C THR A 59 -13.16 6.58 2.37
N ARG A 60 -12.07 7.22 2.79
CA ARG A 60 -11.13 6.70 3.80
C ARG A 60 -10.92 7.65 4.99
N GLY A 61 -11.48 8.86 4.96
CA GLY A 61 -11.33 9.84 6.05
C GLY A 61 -9.89 10.29 6.31
N LEU A 62 -9.03 10.34 5.28
CA LEU A 62 -7.59 10.54 5.47
C LEU A 62 -7.17 12.00 5.74
N HIS A 63 -7.99 12.99 5.37
CA HIS A 63 -7.68 14.43 5.51
C HIS A 63 -6.35 14.86 4.85
N ILE A 64 -6.02 14.28 3.69
CA ILE A 64 -4.78 14.53 2.94
C ILE A 64 -4.93 15.64 1.91
N LYS A 65 -3.77 16.23 1.53
CA LYS A 65 -3.65 17.23 0.46
C LYS A 65 -2.77 16.67 -0.67
N PRO A 66 -2.78 17.23 -1.90
CA PRO A 66 -1.97 16.74 -3.02
C PRO A 66 -0.49 16.57 -2.70
N LYS A 67 0.08 17.46 -1.87
CA LYS A 67 1.48 17.35 -1.41
C LYS A 67 1.79 16.10 -0.58
N ASN A 68 0.77 15.42 -0.08
CA ASN A 68 0.90 14.18 0.70
C ASN A 68 0.78 12.92 -0.16
N VAL A 69 0.60 13.08 -1.49
CA VAL A 69 0.38 11.98 -2.41
C VAL A 69 1.53 11.90 -3.41
N ILE A 70 2.07 10.71 -3.55
CA ILE A 70 3.05 10.36 -4.59
C ILE A 70 2.51 9.14 -5.31
N SER A 71 2.31 9.26 -6.62
CA SER A 71 1.94 8.13 -7.46
C SER A 71 3.19 7.45 -8.04
N THR A 72 3.20 6.13 -8.00
CA THR A 72 4.26 5.30 -8.56
C THR A 72 3.70 4.36 -9.62
N ARG A 73 4.57 3.66 -10.34
CA ARG A 73 4.13 2.72 -11.39
C ARG A 73 3.57 1.41 -10.84
N SER A 74 3.99 1.02 -9.63
CA SER A 74 3.53 -0.21 -8.99
C SER A 74 3.69 -0.16 -7.48
N THR A 75 3.08 -1.12 -6.79
CA THR A 75 3.25 -1.30 -5.34
C THR A 75 4.71 -1.59 -4.99
N GLU A 76 5.41 -2.40 -5.79
CA GLU A 76 6.82 -2.74 -5.60
C GLU A 76 7.70 -1.49 -5.67
N MET A 77 7.45 -0.60 -6.64
CA MET A 77 8.17 0.67 -6.74
C MET A 77 7.93 1.55 -5.50
N SER A 78 6.69 1.61 -5.00
CA SER A 78 6.37 2.32 -3.76
C SER A 78 7.13 1.75 -2.57
N LEU A 79 7.11 0.42 -2.41
CA LEU A 79 7.82 -0.26 -1.33
C LEU A 79 9.32 -0.07 -1.44
N TYR A 80 9.89 -0.12 -2.64
CA TYR A 80 11.31 0.12 -2.86
C TYR A 80 11.70 1.54 -2.41
N ILE A 81 10.96 2.56 -2.86
CA ILE A 81 11.22 3.95 -2.47
C ILE A 81 11.14 4.13 -0.95
N ILE A 82 10.07 3.60 -0.34
CA ILE A 82 9.86 3.67 1.11
C ILE A 82 11.00 2.95 1.85
N SER A 83 11.38 1.77 1.40
CA SER A 83 12.45 1.01 2.04
C SER A 83 13.80 1.74 1.98
N GLN A 84 14.14 2.35 0.85
CA GLN A 84 15.37 3.15 0.71
C GLN A 84 15.38 4.39 1.61
N LEU A 85 14.22 4.98 1.87
CA LEU A 85 14.11 6.16 2.72
C LEU A 85 14.09 5.84 4.21
N LEU A 86 13.47 4.73 4.60
CA LEU A 86 13.18 4.45 6.01
C LEU A 86 14.09 3.39 6.63
N ILE A 87 14.65 2.47 5.85
CA ILE A 87 15.33 1.29 6.37
C ILE A 87 16.84 1.43 6.17
N ARG A 88 17.59 1.20 7.24
CA ARG A 88 19.05 1.04 7.21
C ARG A 88 19.41 -0.44 7.29
N PRO A 89 20.60 -0.83 6.81
CA PRO A 89 21.07 -2.21 6.95
C PRO A 89 20.99 -2.72 8.39
N LYS A 90 20.48 -3.95 8.55
CA LYS A 90 20.29 -4.66 9.83
C LYS A 90 19.13 -4.16 10.70
N GLU A 91 18.43 -3.08 10.33
CA GLU A 91 17.22 -2.68 11.06
C GLU A 91 16.09 -3.70 10.90
N VAL A 92 15.31 -3.87 11.96
CA VAL A 92 14.28 -4.90 12.04
C VAL A 92 12.99 -4.41 11.36
N VAL A 93 12.54 -5.20 10.37
CA VAL A 93 11.23 -5.05 9.73
C VAL A 93 10.36 -6.24 10.09
N LEU A 94 9.20 -5.99 10.69
CA LEU A 94 8.24 -7.03 11.00
C LEU A 94 7.28 -7.25 9.82
N VAL A 95 7.03 -8.52 9.49
CA VAL A 95 6.09 -8.95 8.44
C VAL A 95 5.27 -10.12 8.95
N GLY A 96 4.11 -10.39 8.36
CA GLY A 96 3.39 -11.63 8.66
C GLY A 96 4.21 -12.87 8.28
N ASN A 97 4.05 -13.97 9.01
CA ASN A 97 4.71 -15.26 8.69
C ASN A 97 4.28 -15.79 7.32
N LEU A 98 3.06 -15.50 6.91
CA LEU A 98 2.55 -15.62 5.55
C LEU A 98 2.31 -14.21 5.04
N SER A 99 3.16 -13.70 4.17
CA SER A 99 3.09 -12.33 3.67
C SER A 99 3.58 -12.25 2.22
N ASN A 100 3.37 -11.10 1.59
CA ASN A 100 3.73 -10.88 0.20
C ASN A 100 5.23 -11.08 -0.04
N TYR A 101 5.58 -12.06 -0.87
CA TYR A 101 6.94 -12.43 -1.17
C TYR A 101 7.74 -11.27 -1.81
N ALA A 102 7.13 -10.52 -2.75
CA ALA A 102 7.81 -9.41 -3.41
C ALA A 102 8.17 -8.29 -2.41
N ALA A 103 7.28 -7.99 -1.46
CA ALA A 103 7.57 -7.04 -0.39
C ALA A 103 8.76 -7.49 0.46
N ASN A 104 8.78 -8.77 0.85
CA ASN A 104 9.88 -9.33 1.63
C ASN A 104 11.22 -9.23 0.90
N MET A 105 11.24 -9.53 -0.40
CA MET A 105 12.44 -9.39 -1.25
C MET A 105 12.97 -7.95 -1.27
N ILE A 106 12.08 -6.97 -1.42
CA ILE A 106 12.44 -5.56 -1.44
C ILE A 106 13.09 -5.12 -0.11
N PHE A 107 12.49 -5.53 1.02
CA PHE A 107 13.06 -5.22 2.34
C PHE A 107 14.43 -5.90 2.54
N GLN A 108 14.58 -7.15 2.10
CA GLN A 108 15.88 -7.85 2.16
C GLN A 108 16.94 -7.15 1.31
N GLN A 109 16.59 -6.72 0.08
CA GLN A 109 17.50 -5.96 -0.79
C GLN A 109 17.94 -4.64 -0.16
N SER A 110 17.11 -4.03 0.68
CA SER A 110 17.47 -2.83 1.46
C SER A 110 18.33 -3.15 2.69
N GLY A 111 18.70 -4.41 2.91
CA GLY A 111 19.52 -4.85 4.03
C GLY A 111 18.75 -5.04 5.34
N ALA A 112 17.41 -5.05 5.31
CA ALA A 112 16.59 -5.25 6.51
C ALA A 112 16.77 -6.64 7.13
N SER A 113 16.69 -6.69 8.46
CA SER A 113 16.52 -7.93 9.22
C SER A 113 15.02 -8.22 9.34
N ILE A 114 14.51 -9.12 8.50
CA ILE A 114 13.08 -9.46 8.51
C ILE A 114 12.80 -10.41 9.69
N LYS A 115 11.78 -10.07 10.48
CA LYS A 115 11.23 -10.91 11.54
C LYS A 115 9.76 -11.21 11.25
N LYS A 116 9.41 -12.49 11.33
CA LYS A 116 8.07 -12.99 11.03
C LYS A 116 7.19 -12.99 12.27
N ILE A 117 5.97 -12.47 12.12
CA ILE A 117 4.94 -12.42 13.16
C ILE A 117 3.83 -13.40 12.79
N PRO A 118 3.32 -14.21 13.73
CA PRO A 118 2.19 -15.10 13.47
C PRO A 118 0.96 -14.35 12.92
N VAL A 119 0.29 -14.97 11.97
CA VAL A 119 -0.98 -14.50 11.39
C VAL A 119 -2.03 -15.56 11.68
N ASP A 120 -3.17 -15.15 12.19
CA ASP A 120 -4.34 -15.98 12.45
C ASP A 120 -5.60 -15.41 11.77
N GLU A 121 -6.79 -15.93 12.10
CA GLU A 121 -8.07 -15.51 11.51
C GLU A 121 -8.41 -14.02 11.70
N GLN A 122 -7.78 -13.36 12.65
CA GLN A 122 -7.92 -11.92 12.90
C GLN A 122 -6.78 -11.07 12.29
N GLY A 123 -5.90 -11.68 11.51
CA GLY A 123 -4.73 -11.05 10.90
C GLY A 123 -3.47 -11.17 11.75
N LEU A 124 -2.55 -10.21 11.59
CA LEU A 124 -1.28 -10.20 12.31
C LEU A 124 -1.48 -10.20 13.83
N ASN A 125 -0.78 -11.09 14.55
CA ASN A 125 -0.85 -11.16 16.01
C ASN A 125 -0.03 -10.04 16.65
N VAL A 126 -0.71 -8.95 17.02
CA VAL A 126 -0.09 -7.75 17.61
C VAL A 126 0.45 -8.02 19.02
N ASP A 127 -0.20 -8.89 19.79
CA ASP A 127 0.23 -9.20 21.17
C ASP A 127 1.57 -9.97 21.16
N TYR A 128 1.84 -10.75 20.09
CA TYR A 128 3.14 -11.38 19.87
C TYR A 128 4.29 -10.35 19.80
N ILE A 129 4.04 -9.20 19.19
CA ILE A 129 5.06 -8.14 19.09
C ILE A 129 5.43 -7.64 20.49
N ARG A 130 4.44 -7.40 21.33
CA ARG A 130 4.63 -6.92 22.70
C ARG A 130 5.46 -7.87 23.55
N THR A 131 5.29 -9.18 23.36
CA THR A 131 5.97 -10.19 24.18
C THR A 131 7.38 -10.56 23.69
N HIS A 132 7.70 -10.31 22.41
CA HIS A 132 8.95 -10.79 21.80
C HIS A 132 9.90 -9.67 21.37
N PHE A 133 9.47 -8.42 21.40
CA PHE A 133 10.33 -7.30 20.98
C PHE A 133 10.33 -6.19 22.05
N THR A 134 11.48 -5.55 22.18
CA THR A 134 11.67 -4.41 23.07
C THR A 134 11.40 -3.09 22.34
N LYS A 135 11.12 -2.03 23.11
CA LYS A 135 10.98 -0.68 22.56
C LYS A 135 12.25 -0.24 21.83
N GLY A 136 12.07 0.37 20.66
CA GLY A 136 13.18 0.83 19.82
C GLY A 136 13.89 -0.26 19.01
N ALA A 137 13.52 -1.55 19.19
CA ALA A 137 14.13 -2.64 18.40
C ALA A 137 13.53 -2.80 16.99
N ILE A 138 12.35 -2.22 16.76
CA ILE A 138 11.59 -2.36 15.49
C ILE A 138 11.73 -1.07 14.71
N ARG A 139 12.09 -1.18 13.43
CA ARG A 139 12.12 -0.04 12.53
C ARG A 139 10.76 0.23 11.88
N CYS A 140 10.12 -0.80 11.38
CA CYS A 140 8.76 -0.70 10.84
C CYS A 140 8.05 -2.06 10.83
N VAL A 141 6.73 -2.00 10.68
CA VAL A 141 5.86 -3.15 10.48
C VAL A 141 5.17 -3.01 9.13
N TYR A 142 5.34 -4.00 8.27
CA TYR A 142 4.62 -4.08 6.99
C TYR A 142 3.37 -4.93 7.15
N ILE A 143 2.22 -4.36 6.83
CA ILE A 143 0.92 -5.02 6.88
C ILE A 143 0.06 -4.63 5.69
N CYS A 144 -0.81 -5.55 5.26
CA CYS A 144 -1.98 -5.26 4.47
C CYS A 144 -3.21 -5.41 5.37
N THR A 145 -3.93 -4.32 5.63
CA THR A 145 -5.02 -4.33 6.61
C THR A 145 -6.30 -5.01 6.12
N ASN A 146 -6.44 -5.17 4.80
CA ASN A 146 -7.62 -5.79 4.19
C ASN A 146 -7.17 -6.88 3.23
N ARG A 147 -7.70 -8.07 3.40
CA ARG A 147 -7.44 -9.21 2.50
C ARG A 147 -5.95 -9.41 2.21
N ASP A 148 -5.17 -9.62 3.29
CA ASP A 148 -3.72 -9.78 3.19
C ASP A 148 -3.35 -11.01 2.35
N TYR A 149 -2.47 -10.82 1.38
CA TYR A 149 -2.00 -11.92 0.54
C TYR A 149 -0.92 -12.74 1.27
N PRO A 150 -0.96 -14.08 1.23
CA PRO A 150 -1.89 -14.94 0.46
C PRO A 150 -3.13 -15.39 1.26
N THR A 151 -3.24 -15.05 2.53
CA THR A 151 -4.26 -15.58 3.44
C THR A 151 -5.65 -15.02 3.21
N THR A 152 -5.77 -13.87 2.53
CA THR A 152 -6.99 -13.06 2.36
C THR A 152 -7.63 -12.57 3.67
N VAL A 153 -6.99 -12.79 4.80
CA VAL A 153 -7.45 -12.35 6.11
C VAL A 153 -7.33 -10.83 6.26
N SER A 154 -8.31 -10.23 6.90
CA SER A 154 -8.28 -8.79 7.24
C SER A 154 -7.91 -8.59 8.70
N LEU A 155 -7.05 -7.61 8.97
CA LEU A 155 -6.69 -7.23 10.33
C LEU A 155 -7.92 -6.66 11.06
N SER A 156 -8.29 -7.27 12.20
CA SER A 156 -9.46 -6.84 12.97
C SER A 156 -9.33 -5.39 13.47
N ALA A 157 -10.47 -4.72 13.68
CA ALA A 157 -10.48 -3.33 14.14
C ALA A 157 -9.74 -3.17 15.48
N GLU A 158 -9.90 -4.13 16.39
CA GLU A 158 -9.20 -4.14 17.68
C GLU A 158 -7.68 -4.20 17.47
N ARG A 159 -7.19 -5.11 16.62
CA ARG A 159 -5.76 -5.23 16.35
C ARG A 159 -5.19 -4.02 15.63
N ARG A 160 -5.96 -3.34 14.78
CA ARG A 160 -5.55 -2.06 14.17
C ARG A 160 -5.28 -1.00 15.24
N LEU A 161 -6.20 -0.83 16.20
CA LEU A 161 -6.03 0.10 17.29
C LEU A 161 -4.84 -0.28 18.19
N LYS A 162 -4.74 -1.55 18.57
CA LYS A 162 -3.58 -2.05 19.34
C LYS A 162 -2.26 -1.78 18.63
N LEU A 163 -2.19 -2.01 17.31
CA LEU A 163 -0.96 -1.80 16.53
C LEU A 163 -0.58 -0.31 16.48
N LEU A 164 -1.55 0.59 16.31
CA LEU A 164 -1.29 2.04 16.36
C LEU A 164 -0.81 2.50 17.73
N GLN A 165 -1.39 1.98 18.81
CA GLN A 165 -0.93 2.25 20.18
C GLN A 165 0.49 1.74 20.39
N LEU A 166 0.76 0.51 19.92
CA LEU A 166 2.08 -0.11 20.02
C LEU A 166 3.13 0.65 19.22
N ALA A 167 2.78 1.10 18.00
CA ALA A 167 3.67 1.92 17.17
C ALA A 167 4.10 3.22 17.89
N LYS A 168 3.16 3.89 18.54
CA LYS A 168 3.45 5.07 19.35
C LYS A 168 4.32 4.73 20.56
N GLU A 169 4.02 3.63 21.26
CA GLU A 169 4.74 3.21 22.45
C GLU A 169 6.17 2.74 22.16
N TYR A 170 6.38 2.00 21.04
CA TYR A 170 7.65 1.40 20.62
C TYR A 170 8.43 2.28 19.65
N GLN A 171 7.83 3.36 19.16
CA GLN A 171 8.43 4.34 18.24
C GLN A 171 8.89 3.75 16.89
N PHE A 172 8.05 2.90 16.29
CA PHE A 172 8.26 2.37 14.94
C PHE A 172 7.30 2.95 13.91
#